data_92cd5c15d192162ef79d5d2bf21a23bd
#
_entry.id   92cd5c15d192162ef79d5d2bf21a23bd
#
_cell.length_a   1.000
_cell.length_b   1.000
_cell.length_c   1.000
_cell.angle_alpha   90.00
_cell.angle_beta   90.00
_cell.angle_gamma   90.00
#
_symmetry.space_group_name_H-M   'P 1'
#
loop_
_entity.id
_entity.type
_entity.pdbx_description
1 polymer ?
#
loop_
_entity_poly.entity_id
_entity_poly.type
_entity_poly.pdbx_seq_one_letter_code
_entity_poly.pdbx_strand_id
1 'polypeptide(L)'
;MKNFLNILKIKRSNFKRISLILVLLVLMLGMFTLGLNIGNGNISFFNNTNKTGLPSKLNYKDVNQLYSVLRANYDGRLSESQILNGIMHGLANSPGDPYTEYFTKSEASAFNSELNNSFTGIGAELSKNSSGDIEVIAPLSGYPAAKAGLRAQDVITSINNVSTSGMSVETAVNDIRGPAGTKVTLGILRGNQNLNISIVRETITIPSVNTKILKGNIGYMQIISFANDTSTLAYQAAQKFKSEHVKGIILDLRNDPGGLLSAAINVSSLWVNNASLILQEKRGNTVIDSYYGQGDNILSNIPTVVLINSGTASSAEITTGALHDNHEAYVIGTKSFGKGVVQELFNLNNGAVLKVTVASWYRPNGQDINKKGITPDQTVQLTPSDIKAGNDTQLNAALNYLASK
;
A
#
# COMPACT_ATOMS: atom_id res chain seq x y z
N MET A 1 26.19 -62.42 -51.67
CA MET A 1 26.25 -62.30 -50.19
C MET A 1 26.46 -60.86 -49.71
N LYS A 2 27.28 -60.00 -50.32
CA LYS A 2 27.45 -58.60 -49.90
C LYS A 2 26.19 -57.70 -50.00
N ASN A 3 25.30 -57.90 -50.94
CA ASN A 3 24.11 -57.06 -51.11
C ASN A 3 23.00 -57.35 -50.07
N PHE A 4 22.93 -58.60 -49.58
CA PHE A 4 21.96 -58.99 -48.54
C PHE A 4 22.26 -58.40 -47.14
N LEU A 5 23.54 -58.27 -46.83
CA LEU A 5 24.02 -57.71 -45.60
C LEU A 5 23.80 -56.18 -45.52
N ASN A 6 23.81 -55.47 -46.66
CA ASN A 6 23.53 -54.02 -46.69
C ASN A 6 22.07 -53.72 -46.48
N ILE A 7 21.11 -54.56 -46.99
CA ILE A 7 19.71 -54.38 -46.79
C ILE A 7 19.29 -54.60 -45.33
N LEU A 8 19.92 -55.54 -44.64
CA LEU A 8 19.71 -55.82 -43.22
C LEU A 8 20.27 -54.72 -42.31
N LYS A 9 21.41 -54.07 -42.68
CA LYS A 9 21.96 -52.92 -41.96
C LYS A 9 21.07 -51.67 -42.10
N ILE A 10 20.49 -51.43 -43.26
CA ILE A 10 19.58 -50.30 -43.48
C ILE A 10 18.26 -50.48 -42.72
N LYS A 11 17.70 -51.71 -42.72
CA LYS A 11 16.53 -52.00 -41.93
C LYS A 11 16.72 -51.83 -40.42
N ARG A 12 17.90 -52.22 -39.90
CA ARG A 12 18.25 -52.10 -38.46
C ARG A 12 18.47 -50.65 -38.06
N SER A 13 19.03 -49.79 -38.94
CA SER A 13 19.22 -48.36 -38.71
C SER A 13 17.88 -47.64 -38.66
N ASN A 14 16.99 -47.93 -39.58
CA ASN A 14 15.63 -47.33 -39.58
C ASN A 14 14.80 -47.76 -38.41
N PHE A 15 14.90 -49.03 -37.97
CA PHE A 15 14.23 -49.52 -36.79
C PHE A 15 14.70 -48.79 -35.51
N LYS A 16 16.00 -48.55 -35.33
CA LYS A 16 16.55 -47.77 -34.22
C LYS A 16 16.07 -46.31 -34.25
N ARG A 17 15.97 -45.69 -35.40
CA ARG A 17 15.46 -44.32 -35.56
C ARG A 17 13.95 -44.23 -35.24
N ILE A 18 13.17 -45.17 -35.73
CA ILE A 18 11.72 -45.25 -35.42
C ILE A 18 11.47 -45.53 -33.94
N SER A 19 12.26 -46.41 -33.32
CA SER A 19 12.20 -46.67 -31.88
C SER A 19 12.57 -45.43 -31.07
N LEU A 20 13.57 -44.66 -31.48
CA LEU A 20 13.99 -43.42 -30.81
C LEU A 20 12.90 -42.32 -30.92
N ILE A 21 12.25 -42.19 -32.08
CA ILE A 21 11.16 -41.25 -32.30
C ILE A 21 9.95 -41.62 -31.46
N LEU A 22 9.62 -42.92 -31.36
CA LEU A 22 8.54 -43.41 -30.48
C LEU A 22 8.81 -43.11 -29.00
N VAL A 23 10.01 -43.34 -28.54
CA VAL A 23 10.42 -42.99 -27.14
C VAL A 23 10.30 -41.50 -26.89
N LEU A 24 10.74 -40.66 -27.83
CA LEU A 24 10.62 -39.19 -27.71
C LEU A 24 9.16 -38.73 -27.70
N LEU A 25 8.31 -39.35 -28.53
CA LEU A 25 6.87 -39.05 -28.53
C LEU A 25 6.19 -39.45 -27.21
N VAL A 26 6.54 -40.60 -26.63
CA VAL A 26 6.01 -41.03 -25.34
C VAL A 26 6.49 -40.08 -24.23
N LEU A 27 7.77 -39.64 -24.25
CA LEU A 27 8.30 -38.68 -23.30
C LEU A 27 7.64 -37.31 -23.45
N MET A 28 7.39 -36.82 -24.66
CA MET A 28 6.67 -35.57 -24.89
C MET A 28 5.21 -35.65 -24.42
N LEU A 29 4.52 -36.77 -24.68
CA LEU A 29 3.15 -36.98 -24.21
C LEU A 29 3.11 -37.06 -22.67
N GLY A 30 4.10 -37.72 -22.06
CA GLY A 30 4.27 -37.79 -20.62
C GLY A 30 4.51 -36.41 -19.99
N MET A 31 5.40 -35.59 -20.59
CA MET A 31 5.65 -34.23 -20.14
C MET A 31 4.42 -33.32 -20.36
N PHE A 32 3.70 -33.48 -21.46
CA PHE A 32 2.47 -32.74 -21.74
C PHE A 32 1.36 -33.08 -20.74
N THR A 33 1.14 -34.36 -20.47
CA THR A 33 0.16 -34.76 -19.43
C THR A 33 0.56 -34.35 -18.04
N LEU A 34 1.85 -34.36 -17.71
CA LEU A 34 2.40 -33.86 -16.46
C LEU A 34 2.17 -32.35 -16.36
N GLY A 35 2.47 -31.60 -17.43
CA GLY A 35 2.24 -30.16 -17.51
C GLY A 35 0.78 -29.76 -17.36
N LEU A 36 -0.14 -30.53 -17.98
CA LEU A 36 -1.58 -30.33 -17.81
C LEU A 36 -2.03 -30.62 -16.37
N ASN A 37 -1.50 -31.68 -15.75
CA ASN A 37 -1.84 -31.99 -14.36
C ASN A 37 -1.30 -30.95 -13.37
N ILE A 38 -0.11 -30.39 -13.62
CA ILE A 38 0.44 -29.29 -12.85
C ILE A 38 -0.36 -28.01 -13.09
N GLY A 39 -0.66 -27.69 -14.36
CA GLY A 39 -1.45 -26.50 -14.73
C GLY A 39 -2.89 -26.52 -14.19
N ASN A 40 -3.46 -27.71 -14.05
CA ASN A 40 -4.80 -27.92 -13.46
C ASN A 40 -4.77 -28.10 -11.94
N GLY A 41 -3.58 -27.94 -11.28
CA GLY A 41 -3.46 -28.09 -9.84
C GLY A 41 -3.55 -29.52 -9.30
N ASN A 42 -3.57 -30.53 -10.18
CA ASN A 42 -3.68 -31.95 -9.79
C ASN A 42 -2.36 -32.54 -9.24
N ILE A 43 -1.22 -31.90 -9.53
CA ILE A 43 0.10 -32.28 -9.01
C ILE A 43 0.83 -31.00 -8.59
N SER A 44 1.17 -30.88 -7.32
CA SER A 44 2.07 -29.84 -6.83
C SER A 44 3.40 -30.47 -6.42
N PHE A 45 4.52 -29.96 -6.95
CA PHE A 45 5.88 -30.40 -6.57
C PHE A 45 6.34 -29.89 -5.21
N PHE A 46 5.59 -28.95 -4.63
CA PHE A 46 5.82 -28.52 -3.27
C PHE A 46 4.89 -29.28 -2.34
N ASN A 47 5.43 -29.97 -1.36
CA ASN A 47 4.69 -30.62 -0.28
C ASN A 47 3.94 -29.57 0.58
N ASN A 48 3.03 -28.82 -0.07
CA ASN A 48 1.97 -28.16 0.65
C ASN A 48 0.81 -29.17 0.65
N THR A 49 0.58 -29.75 1.79
CA THR A 49 -0.68 -30.46 2.06
C THR A 49 -1.81 -29.45 1.98
N ASN A 50 -2.12 -28.98 0.76
CA ASN A 50 -3.29 -28.18 0.49
C ASN A 50 -4.49 -29.09 0.67
N LYS A 51 -4.95 -29.17 1.91
CA LYS A 51 -6.32 -29.61 2.20
C LYS A 51 -7.23 -28.57 1.56
N THR A 52 -7.55 -28.76 0.29
CA THR A 52 -8.55 -27.97 -0.42
C THR A 52 -9.89 -28.23 0.24
N GLY A 53 -10.45 -27.22 0.88
CA GLY A 53 -11.74 -27.25 1.54
C GLY A 53 -11.70 -27.02 3.04
N LEU A 54 -12.84 -26.65 3.60
CA LEU A 54 -13.00 -26.47 5.03
C LEU A 54 -12.81 -27.83 5.75
N PRO A 55 -12.26 -27.83 7.00
CA PRO A 55 -12.05 -29.07 7.75
C PRO A 55 -13.35 -29.89 7.88
N SER A 56 -13.33 -31.15 7.47
CA SER A 56 -14.50 -32.04 7.53
C SER A 56 -15.00 -32.31 8.96
N LYS A 57 -14.17 -32.01 9.97
CA LYS A 57 -14.50 -32.17 11.40
C LYS A 57 -15.14 -30.93 12.02
N LEU A 58 -15.33 -29.83 11.27
CA LEU A 58 -16.04 -28.67 11.79
C LEU A 58 -17.52 -29.02 12.05
N ASN A 59 -18.03 -28.59 13.20
CA ASN A 59 -19.43 -28.80 13.54
C ASN A 59 -20.31 -27.72 12.87
N TYR A 60 -20.71 -27.99 11.63
CA TYR A 60 -21.58 -27.07 10.87
C TYR A 60 -23.01 -26.96 11.45
N LYS A 61 -23.39 -27.83 12.42
CA LYS A 61 -24.71 -27.71 13.07
C LYS A 61 -24.86 -26.39 13.80
N ASP A 62 -23.80 -25.91 14.45
CA ASP A 62 -23.81 -24.64 15.20
C ASP A 62 -23.94 -23.45 14.24
N VAL A 63 -23.28 -23.49 13.09
CA VAL A 63 -23.42 -22.48 12.03
C VAL A 63 -24.85 -22.47 11.48
N ASN A 64 -25.43 -23.64 11.21
CA ASN A 64 -26.81 -23.76 10.76
C ASN A 64 -27.83 -23.30 11.81
N GLN A 65 -27.59 -23.59 13.08
CA GLN A 65 -28.43 -23.10 14.17
C GLN A 65 -28.39 -21.58 14.25
N LEU A 66 -27.17 -20.99 14.26
CA LEU A 66 -26.98 -19.54 14.25
C LEU A 66 -27.74 -18.89 13.08
N TYR A 67 -27.57 -19.43 11.87
CA TYR A 67 -28.28 -18.94 10.68
C TYR A 67 -29.81 -19.03 10.83
N SER A 68 -30.33 -20.14 11.34
CA SER A 68 -31.76 -20.33 11.52
C SER A 68 -32.35 -19.33 12.53
N VAL A 69 -31.66 -19.11 13.65
CA VAL A 69 -32.06 -18.13 14.67
C VAL A 69 -32.02 -16.71 14.12
N LEU A 70 -30.95 -16.37 13.41
CA LEU A 70 -30.79 -15.05 12.78
C LEU A 70 -31.89 -14.79 11.76
N ARG A 71 -32.17 -15.76 10.87
CA ARG A 71 -33.21 -15.66 9.85
C ARG A 71 -34.61 -15.55 10.44
N ALA A 72 -34.87 -16.22 11.57
CA ALA A 72 -36.19 -16.21 12.21
C ALA A 72 -36.48 -14.91 13.00
N ASN A 73 -35.47 -14.22 13.50
CA ASN A 73 -35.64 -13.14 14.45
C ASN A 73 -35.12 -11.78 13.99
N TYR A 74 -34.33 -11.72 12.90
CA TYR A 74 -33.81 -10.46 12.37
C TYR A 74 -34.93 -9.64 11.72
N ASP A 75 -35.12 -8.42 12.18
CA ASP A 75 -36.09 -7.47 11.62
C ASP A 75 -35.49 -6.82 10.33
N GLY A 76 -35.38 -7.60 9.29
CA GLY A 76 -34.86 -7.17 7.98
C GLY A 76 -34.75 -8.33 7.02
N ARG A 77 -34.15 -8.08 5.86
CA ARG A 77 -33.85 -9.13 4.87
C ARG A 77 -32.36 -9.42 4.83
N LEU A 78 -31.99 -10.68 4.93
CA LEU A 78 -30.63 -11.17 4.71
C LEU A 78 -30.48 -11.69 3.30
N SER A 79 -29.66 -11.05 2.49
CA SER A 79 -29.29 -11.56 1.17
C SER A 79 -28.21 -12.63 1.29
N GLU A 80 -28.16 -13.52 0.33
CA GLU A 80 -27.10 -14.55 0.24
C GLU A 80 -25.69 -13.93 0.23
N SER A 81 -25.50 -12.82 -0.48
CA SER A 81 -24.23 -12.12 -0.53
C SER A 81 -23.80 -11.54 0.82
N GLN A 82 -24.74 -11.01 1.62
CA GLN A 82 -24.43 -10.53 2.98
C GLN A 82 -24.00 -11.67 3.90
N ILE A 83 -24.67 -12.80 3.82
CA ILE A 83 -24.32 -13.99 4.61
C ILE A 83 -22.94 -14.50 4.21
N LEU A 84 -22.69 -14.68 2.90
CA LEU A 84 -21.40 -15.15 2.40
C LEU A 84 -20.26 -14.19 2.78
N ASN A 85 -20.43 -12.90 2.61
CA ASN A 85 -19.44 -11.91 3.00
C ASN A 85 -19.16 -11.96 4.51
N GLY A 86 -20.21 -12.09 5.35
CA GLY A 86 -20.05 -12.24 6.79
C GLY A 86 -19.24 -13.49 7.17
N ILE A 87 -19.46 -14.62 6.51
CA ILE A 87 -18.69 -15.85 6.70
C ILE A 87 -17.23 -15.64 6.28
N MET A 88 -16.97 -15.00 5.14
CA MET A 88 -15.61 -14.76 4.64
C MET A 88 -14.81 -13.83 5.55
N HIS A 89 -15.42 -12.74 6.04
CA HIS A 89 -14.81 -11.88 7.04
C HIS A 89 -14.53 -12.61 8.36
N GLY A 90 -15.49 -13.40 8.85
CA GLY A 90 -15.32 -14.21 10.06
C GLY A 90 -14.20 -15.24 9.92
N LEU A 91 -14.09 -15.88 8.76
CA LEU A 91 -13.01 -16.82 8.47
C LEU A 91 -11.64 -16.13 8.42
N ALA A 92 -11.54 -14.98 7.77
CA ALA A 92 -10.30 -14.20 7.72
C ALA A 92 -9.86 -13.70 9.09
N ASN A 93 -10.80 -13.38 9.98
CA ASN A 93 -10.52 -12.95 11.34
C ASN A 93 -10.20 -14.10 12.31
N SER A 94 -10.43 -15.36 11.92
CA SER A 94 -10.26 -16.53 12.81
C SER A 94 -8.83 -16.74 13.34
N PRO A 95 -7.74 -16.33 12.66
CA PRO A 95 -6.39 -16.40 13.23
C PRO A 95 -6.15 -15.44 14.41
N GLY A 96 -7.04 -14.47 14.66
CA GLY A 96 -6.84 -13.44 15.69
C GLY A 96 -5.74 -12.43 15.36
N ASP A 97 -5.28 -12.40 14.11
CA ASP A 97 -4.34 -11.43 13.60
C ASP A 97 -5.09 -10.18 13.09
N PRO A 98 -4.85 -8.98 13.66
CA PRO A 98 -5.56 -7.77 13.28
C PRO A 98 -5.22 -7.25 11.89
N TYR A 99 -4.21 -7.83 11.24
CA TYR A 99 -3.74 -7.42 9.93
C TYR A 99 -4.17 -8.36 8.80
N THR A 100 -4.67 -9.56 9.14
CA THR A 100 -5.25 -10.48 8.18
C THR A 100 -6.71 -10.12 7.95
N GLU A 101 -7.08 -9.80 6.69
CA GLU A 101 -8.37 -9.19 6.38
C GLU A 101 -8.88 -9.65 5.01
N TYR A 102 -10.17 -9.95 4.94
CA TYR A 102 -10.86 -10.20 3.68
C TYR A 102 -11.48 -8.90 3.18
N PHE A 103 -11.29 -8.63 1.91
CA PHE A 103 -11.94 -7.53 1.19
C PHE A 103 -12.89 -8.08 0.15
N THR A 104 -14.13 -7.67 0.16
CA THR A 104 -15.05 -7.83 -0.97
C THR A 104 -14.48 -7.11 -2.19
N LYS A 105 -15.02 -7.36 -3.38
CA LYS A 105 -14.61 -6.66 -4.60
C LYS A 105 -14.64 -5.13 -4.45
N SER A 106 -15.64 -4.59 -3.78
CA SER A 106 -15.78 -3.14 -3.55
C SER A 106 -14.71 -2.62 -2.59
N GLU A 107 -14.50 -3.32 -1.47
CA GLU A 107 -13.48 -2.97 -0.46
C GLU A 107 -12.07 -3.12 -1.03
N ALA A 108 -11.80 -4.14 -1.85
CA ALA A 108 -10.53 -4.31 -2.56
C ALA A 108 -10.24 -3.15 -3.52
N SER A 109 -11.27 -2.65 -4.21
CA SER A 109 -11.14 -1.47 -5.08
C SER A 109 -10.83 -0.21 -4.26
N ALA A 110 -11.48 -0.03 -3.12
CA ALA A 110 -11.23 1.10 -2.22
C ALA A 110 -9.80 1.01 -1.63
N PHE A 111 -9.38 -0.16 -1.18
CA PHE A 111 -8.04 -0.42 -0.68
C PHE A 111 -6.95 -0.14 -1.73
N ASN A 112 -7.16 -0.58 -2.98
CA ASN A 112 -6.24 -0.26 -4.07
C ASN A 112 -6.18 1.24 -4.37
N SER A 113 -7.30 1.95 -4.24
CA SER A 113 -7.33 3.40 -4.40
C SER A 113 -6.55 4.10 -3.29
N GLU A 114 -6.67 3.63 -2.06
CA GLU A 114 -5.90 4.12 -0.90
C GLU A 114 -4.39 3.89 -1.08
N LEU A 115 -3.98 2.69 -1.51
CA LEU A 115 -2.58 2.39 -1.85
C LEU A 115 -2.02 3.28 -2.97
N ASN A 116 -2.87 3.84 -3.81
CA ASN A 116 -2.48 4.76 -4.88
C ASN A 116 -2.62 6.23 -4.47
N ASN A 117 -2.89 6.55 -3.21
CA ASN A 117 -3.25 7.90 -2.76
C ASN A 117 -4.32 8.53 -3.66
N SER A 118 -5.25 7.73 -4.13
CA SER A 118 -6.29 8.17 -5.05
C SER A 118 -7.68 7.95 -4.47
N PHE A 119 -8.59 8.81 -4.83
CA PHE A 119 -10.01 8.67 -4.52
C PHE A 119 -10.84 9.21 -5.67
N THR A 120 -12.07 8.75 -5.79
CA THR A 120 -12.97 9.27 -6.78
C THR A 120 -13.86 10.37 -6.17
N GLY A 121 -13.89 11.54 -6.80
CA GLY A 121 -14.61 12.68 -6.28
C GLY A 121 -14.41 13.93 -7.14
N ILE A 122 -14.52 15.09 -6.49
CA ILE A 122 -14.39 16.39 -7.16
C ILE A 122 -13.07 17.10 -6.92
N GLY A 123 -12.28 16.67 -5.92
CA GLY A 123 -11.01 17.31 -5.56
C GLY A 123 -11.23 18.66 -4.85
N ALA A 124 -11.86 18.62 -3.68
CA ALA A 124 -11.99 19.75 -2.78
C ALA A 124 -11.81 19.32 -1.33
N GLU A 125 -11.18 20.17 -0.55
CA GLU A 125 -11.08 20.03 0.90
C GLU A 125 -12.27 20.73 1.56
N LEU A 126 -12.91 20.04 2.50
CA LEU A 126 -14.12 20.52 3.18
C LEU A 126 -13.91 20.57 4.69
N SER A 127 -14.56 21.52 5.34
CA SER A 127 -14.63 21.62 6.80
C SER A 127 -15.99 22.20 7.22
N LYS A 128 -16.20 22.41 8.52
CA LYS A 128 -17.29 23.23 9.03
C LYS A 128 -16.79 24.64 9.30
N ASN A 129 -17.61 25.64 8.90
CA ASN A 129 -17.37 27.02 9.30
C ASN A 129 -17.82 27.28 10.76
N SER A 130 -17.67 28.50 11.23
CA SER A 130 -18.09 28.90 12.59
C SER A 130 -19.59 28.76 12.87
N SER A 131 -20.42 28.75 11.83
CA SER A 131 -21.87 28.54 11.92
C SER A 131 -22.25 27.05 11.88
N GLY A 132 -21.28 26.15 11.69
CA GLY A 132 -21.51 24.72 11.60
C GLY A 132 -21.91 24.20 10.22
N ASP A 133 -21.89 25.06 9.19
CA ASP A 133 -22.19 24.70 7.81
C ASP A 133 -20.98 24.07 7.10
N ILE A 134 -21.24 23.23 6.11
CA ILE A 134 -20.17 22.62 5.28
C ILE A 134 -19.58 23.70 4.37
N GLU A 135 -18.28 23.95 4.49
CA GLU A 135 -17.55 24.98 3.74
C GLU A 135 -16.37 24.37 2.98
N VAL A 136 -16.11 24.90 1.79
CA VAL A 136 -14.94 24.57 0.98
C VAL A 136 -13.73 25.32 1.53
N ILE A 137 -12.76 24.59 2.06
CA ILE A 137 -11.46 25.18 2.46
C ILE A 137 -10.65 25.53 1.23
N ALA A 138 -10.48 24.58 0.32
CA ALA A 138 -9.81 24.80 -0.96
C ALA A 138 -10.22 23.76 -2.01
N PRO A 139 -10.51 24.18 -3.25
CA PRO A 139 -10.51 23.27 -4.37
C PRO A 139 -9.09 22.95 -4.79
N LEU A 140 -8.78 21.67 -5.04
CA LEU A 140 -7.47 21.22 -5.50
C LEU A 140 -7.23 21.70 -6.94
N SER A 141 -6.12 22.37 -7.17
CA SER A 141 -5.74 22.90 -8.48
C SER A 141 -5.63 21.80 -9.52
N GLY A 142 -6.21 22.04 -10.72
CA GLY A 142 -6.19 21.07 -11.82
C GLY A 142 -7.29 19.99 -11.74
N TYR A 143 -8.05 19.90 -10.65
CA TYR A 143 -9.12 18.91 -10.46
C TYR A 143 -10.53 19.48 -10.74
N PRO A 144 -11.56 18.60 -10.83
CA PRO A 144 -12.89 19.00 -11.28
C PRO A 144 -13.52 20.16 -10.52
N ALA A 145 -13.37 20.22 -9.20
CA ALA A 145 -13.93 21.28 -8.38
C ALA A 145 -13.39 22.66 -8.78
N ALA A 146 -12.06 22.76 -8.94
CA ALA A 146 -11.41 24.00 -9.38
C ALA A 146 -11.80 24.36 -10.81
N LYS A 147 -11.83 23.38 -11.73
CA LYS A 147 -12.25 23.57 -13.13
C LYS A 147 -13.72 24.03 -13.23
N ALA A 148 -14.58 23.54 -12.35
CA ALA A 148 -16.00 23.94 -12.29
C ALA A 148 -16.24 25.32 -11.61
N GLY A 149 -15.16 25.95 -11.11
CA GLY A 149 -15.25 27.29 -10.50
C GLY A 149 -15.68 27.28 -9.04
N LEU A 150 -15.56 26.15 -8.33
CA LEU A 150 -15.69 26.10 -6.87
C LEU A 150 -14.55 26.93 -6.26
N ARG A 151 -14.79 27.62 -5.15
CA ARG A 151 -13.82 28.53 -4.51
C ARG A 151 -13.73 28.26 -3.01
N ALA A 152 -12.62 28.67 -2.41
CA ALA A 152 -12.52 28.73 -0.95
C ALA A 152 -13.64 29.62 -0.38
N GLN A 153 -14.14 29.27 0.80
CA GLN A 153 -15.26 29.90 1.51
C GLN A 153 -16.63 29.74 0.84
N ASP A 154 -16.78 28.91 -0.19
CA ASP A 154 -18.09 28.51 -0.68
C ASP A 154 -18.79 27.65 0.37
N VAL A 155 -19.99 28.02 0.80
CA VAL A 155 -20.80 27.20 1.69
C VAL A 155 -21.65 26.25 0.84
N ILE A 156 -21.51 24.95 1.06
CA ILE A 156 -22.32 23.93 0.38
C ILE A 156 -23.64 23.79 1.12
N THR A 157 -24.71 24.22 0.47
CA THR A 157 -26.06 24.22 1.04
C THR A 157 -26.87 22.98 0.67
N SER A 158 -26.50 22.30 -0.43
CA SER A 158 -27.10 21.03 -0.82
C SER A 158 -26.16 20.18 -1.68
N ILE A 159 -26.37 18.86 -1.65
CA ILE A 159 -25.71 17.86 -2.49
C ILE A 159 -26.82 17.07 -3.20
N ASN A 160 -26.84 17.10 -4.54
CA ASN A 160 -27.90 16.48 -5.36
C ASN A 160 -29.32 16.82 -4.88
N ASN A 161 -29.55 18.07 -4.53
CA ASN A 161 -30.80 18.62 -3.99
C ASN A 161 -31.15 18.18 -2.54
N VAL A 162 -30.27 17.43 -1.85
CA VAL A 162 -30.44 17.11 -0.43
C VAL A 162 -29.70 18.17 0.40
N SER A 163 -30.41 18.78 1.36
CA SER A 163 -29.85 19.83 2.24
C SER A 163 -28.69 19.29 3.07
N THR A 164 -27.63 20.10 3.20
CA THR A 164 -26.47 19.80 4.07
C THR A 164 -26.62 20.32 5.50
N SER A 165 -27.74 20.96 5.83
CA SER A 165 -27.99 21.50 7.18
C SER A 165 -27.91 20.38 8.24
N GLY A 166 -27.06 20.56 9.24
CA GLY A 166 -26.81 19.58 10.30
C GLY A 166 -25.94 18.38 9.89
N MET A 167 -25.54 18.30 8.63
CA MET A 167 -24.72 17.17 8.13
C MET A 167 -23.31 17.20 8.70
N SER A 168 -22.70 16.02 8.93
CA SER A 168 -21.28 15.94 9.26
C SER A 168 -20.43 16.14 8.00
N VAL A 169 -19.16 16.56 8.16
CA VAL A 169 -18.22 16.66 7.03
C VAL A 169 -18.04 15.30 6.35
N GLU A 170 -17.93 14.24 7.13
CA GLU A 170 -17.79 12.88 6.63
C GLU A 170 -19.00 12.46 5.75
N THR A 171 -20.21 12.72 6.21
CA THR A 171 -21.43 12.45 5.44
C THR A 171 -21.42 13.23 4.14
N ALA A 172 -21.11 14.54 4.18
CA ALA A 172 -21.04 15.38 2.98
C ALA A 172 -19.97 14.87 1.99
N VAL A 173 -18.79 14.48 2.49
CA VAL A 173 -17.73 13.90 1.66
C VAL A 173 -18.20 12.59 1.00
N ASN A 174 -18.89 11.72 1.74
CA ASN A 174 -19.40 10.46 1.20
C ASN A 174 -20.47 10.68 0.11
N ASP A 175 -21.36 11.64 0.31
CA ASP A 175 -22.41 12.01 -0.68
C ASP A 175 -21.83 12.70 -1.92
N ILE A 176 -20.74 13.45 -1.77
CA ILE A 176 -20.03 14.10 -2.88
C ILE A 176 -19.21 13.06 -3.66
N ARG A 177 -18.61 12.06 -3.01
CA ARG A 177 -17.88 10.97 -3.65
C ARG A 177 -18.82 10.12 -4.52
N GLY A 178 -18.25 9.32 -5.40
CA GLY A 178 -18.97 8.40 -6.27
C GLY A 178 -18.12 7.98 -7.46
N PRO A 179 -18.60 7.08 -8.32
CA PRO A 179 -17.86 6.57 -9.47
C PRO A 179 -17.37 7.70 -10.41
N ALA A 180 -16.13 7.57 -10.90
CA ALA A 180 -15.60 8.49 -11.91
C ALA A 180 -16.52 8.56 -13.14
N GLY A 181 -16.62 9.73 -13.75
CA GLY A 181 -17.52 10.01 -14.88
C GLY A 181 -18.96 10.33 -14.49
N THR A 182 -19.38 10.10 -13.24
CA THR A 182 -20.72 10.51 -12.76
C THR A 182 -20.72 11.96 -12.31
N LYS A 183 -21.92 12.58 -12.29
CA LYS A 183 -22.08 13.98 -11.87
C LYS A 183 -22.57 14.09 -10.44
N VAL A 184 -22.11 15.12 -9.74
CA VAL A 184 -22.70 15.63 -8.50
C VAL A 184 -23.06 17.09 -8.71
N THR A 185 -24.22 17.49 -8.22
CA THR A 185 -24.65 18.92 -8.26
C THR A 185 -24.62 19.47 -6.84
N LEU A 186 -23.87 20.55 -6.64
CA LEU A 186 -23.75 21.25 -5.37
C LEU A 186 -24.53 22.56 -5.42
N GLY A 187 -25.42 22.74 -4.44
CA GLY A 187 -25.98 24.06 -4.15
C GLY A 187 -24.93 24.80 -3.30
N ILE A 188 -24.57 25.99 -3.71
CA ILE A 188 -23.50 26.80 -3.11
C ILE A 188 -24.07 28.17 -2.72
N LEU A 189 -23.75 28.62 -1.52
CA LEU A 189 -23.88 30.00 -1.10
C LEU A 189 -22.49 30.65 -1.11
N ARG A 190 -22.30 31.61 -2.04
CA ARG A 190 -21.07 32.41 -2.19
C ARG A 190 -21.36 33.84 -1.85
N GLY A 191 -20.96 34.31 -0.67
CA GLY A 191 -21.43 35.56 -0.12
C GLY A 191 -22.96 35.56 -0.04
N ASN A 192 -23.66 36.40 -0.81
CA ASN A 192 -25.12 36.45 -0.85
C ASN A 192 -25.72 35.79 -2.12
N GLN A 193 -24.93 35.07 -2.91
CA GLN A 193 -25.37 34.48 -4.16
C GLN A 193 -25.58 32.97 -4.00
N ASN A 194 -26.76 32.49 -4.38
CA ASN A 194 -27.05 31.09 -4.52
C ASN A 194 -26.66 30.61 -5.93
N LEU A 195 -25.81 29.60 -6.01
CA LEU A 195 -25.29 28.99 -7.23
C LEU A 195 -25.56 27.50 -7.23
N ASN A 196 -25.74 26.92 -8.41
CA ASN A 196 -25.71 25.46 -8.59
C ASN A 196 -24.54 25.13 -9.49
N ILE A 197 -23.60 24.31 -8.94
CA ILE A 197 -22.39 23.88 -9.64
C ILE A 197 -22.48 22.38 -9.86
N SER A 198 -22.54 21.96 -11.14
CA SER A 198 -22.54 20.56 -11.50
C SER A 198 -21.11 20.13 -11.87
N ILE A 199 -20.60 19.11 -11.20
CA ILE A 199 -19.20 18.67 -11.29
C ILE A 199 -19.16 17.20 -11.68
N VAL A 200 -18.38 16.87 -12.71
CA VAL A 200 -18.12 15.48 -13.07
C VAL A 200 -17.02 14.95 -12.15
N ARG A 201 -17.28 13.81 -11.51
CA ARG A 201 -16.31 13.16 -10.64
C ARG A 201 -15.17 12.57 -11.47
N GLU A 202 -13.95 12.71 -10.99
CA GLU A 202 -12.74 12.11 -11.57
C GLU A 202 -11.98 11.35 -10.48
N THR A 203 -10.99 10.54 -10.89
CA THR A 203 -9.99 10.03 -9.98
C THR A 203 -9.03 11.14 -9.61
N ILE A 204 -8.93 11.45 -8.33
CA ILE A 204 -8.05 12.45 -7.74
C ILE A 204 -6.84 11.69 -7.19
N THR A 205 -5.64 12.02 -7.63
CA THR A 205 -4.41 11.43 -7.10
C THR A 205 -3.62 12.51 -6.37
N ILE A 206 -3.30 12.26 -5.12
CA ILE A 206 -2.46 13.14 -4.30
C ILE A 206 -1.03 12.63 -4.41
N PRO A 207 -0.05 13.43 -4.86
CA PRO A 207 1.35 12.99 -4.91
C PRO A 207 1.81 12.50 -3.54
N SER A 208 2.43 11.32 -3.50
CA SER A 208 2.91 10.72 -2.24
C SER A 208 4.16 11.41 -1.69
N VAL A 209 4.85 12.22 -2.48
CA VAL A 209 6.09 12.90 -2.10
C VAL A 209 5.98 14.39 -2.35
N ASN A 210 6.24 15.18 -1.31
CA ASN A 210 6.36 16.64 -1.37
C ASN A 210 7.82 17.04 -1.16
N THR A 211 8.32 17.98 -1.98
CA THR A 211 9.72 18.39 -1.92
C THR A 211 9.88 19.90 -1.98
N LYS A 212 10.86 20.41 -1.22
CA LYS A 212 11.28 21.81 -1.26
C LYS A 212 12.74 21.94 -0.86
N ILE A 213 13.36 23.06 -1.22
CA ILE A 213 14.66 23.46 -0.68
C ILE A 213 14.40 24.46 0.44
N LEU A 214 14.88 24.16 1.63
CA LEU A 214 14.77 25.02 2.80
C LEU A 214 15.94 26.02 2.85
N LYS A 215 15.82 27.02 3.73
CA LYS A 215 16.89 27.97 4.03
C LYS A 215 18.16 27.22 4.45
N GLY A 216 19.32 27.68 4.01
CA GLY A 216 20.59 27.00 4.24
C GLY A 216 20.94 25.93 3.20
N ASN A 217 20.17 25.85 2.10
CA ASN A 217 20.34 24.87 1.03
C ASN A 217 20.15 23.43 1.53
N ILE A 218 19.10 23.19 2.33
CA ILE A 218 18.73 21.87 2.84
C ILE A 218 17.58 21.31 1.99
N GLY A 219 17.76 20.12 1.42
CA GLY A 219 16.70 19.38 0.75
C GLY A 219 15.69 18.86 1.78
N TYR A 220 14.41 19.13 1.57
CA TYR A 220 13.32 18.57 2.36
C TYR A 220 12.45 17.69 1.47
N MET A 221 12.31 16.44 1.85
CA MET A 221 11.47 15.44 1.21
C MET A 221 10.52 14.89 2.26
N GLN A 222 9.22 15.10 2.07
CA GLN A 222 8.17 14.50 2.88
C GLN A 222 7.53 13.37 2.07
N ILE A 223 7.46 12.18 2.63
CA ILE A 223 6.68 11.05 2.10
C ILE A 223 5.47 10.88 3.01
N ILE A 224 4.27 11.00 2.42
CA ILE A 224 3.00 10.90 3.15
C ILE A 224 2.45 9.47 3.16
N SER A 225 2.90 8.64 2.20
CA SER A 225 2.67 7.20 2.14
C SER A 225 3.56 6.57 1.06
N PHE A 226 3.77 5.28 1.13
CA PHE A 226 4.54 4.52 0.14
C PHE A 226 3.60 3.95 -0.94
N ALA A 227 3.22 4.80 -1.90
CA ALA A 227 2.31 4.51 -3.01
C ALA A 227 3.06 4.14 -4.31
N ASN A 228 2.34 3.88 -5.39
CA ASN A 228 2.94 3.52 -6.68
C ASN A 228 3.81 4.62 -7.30
N ASP A 229 3.52 5.88 -7.03
CA ASP A 229 4.27 7.03 -7.55
C ASP A 229 5.50 7.39 -6.69
N THR A 230 5.59 6.87 -5.46
CA THR A 230 6.60 7.28 -4.45
C THR A 230 8.02 7.08 -4.96
N SER A 231 8.33 5.91 -5.53
CA SER A 231 9.69 5.63 -6.05
C SER A 231 10.12 6.65 -7.10
N THR A 232 9.22 6.95 -8.04
CA THR A 232 9.50 7.90 -9.13
C THR A 232 9.67 9.33 -8.60
N LEU A 233 8.76 9.77 -7.73
CA LEU A 233 8.80 11.13 -7.17
C LEU A 233 10.00 11.33 -6.24
N ALA A 234 10.34 10.33 -5.41
CA ALA A 234 11.52 10.38 -4.55
C ALA A 234 12.82 10.40 -5.36
N TYR A 235 12.91 9.64 -6.45
CA TYR A 235 14.06 9.67 -7.36
C TYR A 235 14.21 11.05 -8.04
N GLN A 236 13.13 11.63 -8.53
CA GLN A 236 13.13 13.00 -9.10
C GLN A 236 13.57 14.04 -8.06
N ALA A 237 13.10 13.92 -6.81
CA ALA A 237 13.55 14.76 -5.70
C ALA A 237 15.04 14.60 -5.43
N ALA A 238 15.55 13.37 -5.42
CA ALA A 238 16.95 13.07 -5.21
C ALA A 238 17.84 13.67 -6.31
N GLN A 239 17.43 13.53 -7.58
CA GLN A 239 18.12 14.17 -8.70
C GLN A 239 18.16 15.70 -8.56
N LYS A 240 17.04 16.31 -8.16
CA LYS A 240 16.98 17.75 -7.87
C LYS A 240 17.93 18.14 -6.75
N PHE A 241 17.94 17.40 -5.64
CA PHE A 241 18.84 17.71 -4.51
C PHE A 241 20.31 17.62 -4.92
N LYS A 242 20.65 16.63 -5.74
CA LYS A 242 22.01 16.49 -6.27
C LYS A 242 22.38 17.66 -7.21
N SER A 243 21.49 18.05 -8.11
CA SER A 243 21.74 19.17 -9.04
C SER A 243 21.84 20.52 -8.35
N GLU A 244 21.08 20.73 -7.26
CA GLU A 244 21.09 21.93 -6.44
C GLU A 244 22.24 21.92 -5.39
N HIS A 245 23.03 20.85 -5.33
CA HIS A 245 24.15 20.68 -4.41
C HIS A 245 23.73 20.95 -2.95
N VAL A 246 22.60 20.34 -2.51
CA VAL A 246 22.11 20.52 -1.14
C VAL A 246 23.17 20.08 -0.12
N LYS A 247 23.27 20.80 0.99
CA LYS A 247 24.25 20.55 2.06
C LYS A 247 23.81 19.47 3.04
N GLY A 248 22.53 19.14 3.03
CA GLY A 248 21.93 18.12 3.89
C GLY A 248 20.50 17.83 3.44
N ILE A 249 19.94 16.72 3.92
CA ILE A 249 18.59 16.29 3.59
C ILE A 249 17.80 16.03 4.86
N ILE A 250 16.54 16.45 4.86
CA ILE A 250 15.53 16.04 5.84
C ILE A 250 14.51 15.17 5.11
N LEU A 251 14.45 13.89 5.47
CA LEU A 251 13.42 12.96 5.06
C LEU A 251 12.35 12.92 6.15
N ASP A 252 11.17 13.48 5.86
CA ASP A 252 10.06 13.54 6.81
C ASP A 252 9.08 12.39 6.56
N LEU A 253 9.07 11.43 7.49
CA LEU A 253 8.20 10.26 7.51
C LEU A 253 7.19 10.32 8.66
N ARG A 254 6.98 11.49 9.25
CA ARG A 254 5.98 11.68 10.30
C ARG A 254 4.57 11.48 9.75
N ASN A 255 3.74 10.74 10.48
CA ASN A 255 2.37 10.36 10.13
C ASN A 255 2.26 9.56 8.81
N ASP A 256 3.35 8.95 8.35
CA ASP A 256 3.35 8.07 7.18
C ASP A 256 2.99 6.63 7.63
N PRO A 257 1.82 6.10 7.26
CA PRO A 257 1.38 4.77 7.66
C PRO A 257 2.11 3.63 6.94
N GLY A 258 3.00 3.97 5.99
CA GLY A 258 3.67 3.02 5.12
C GLY A 258 2.98 2.83 3.78
N GLY A 259 2.98 1.61 3.28
CA GLY A 259 2.41 1.24 1.98
C GLY A 259 3.19 0.11 1.32
N LEU A 260 3.58 0.28 0.06
CA LEU A 260 4.24 -0.73 -0.75
C LEU A 260 5.68 -1.00 -0.29
N LEU A 261 6.01 -2.28 -0.07
CA LEU A 261 7.37 -2.73 0.26
C LEU A 261 8.37 -2.36 -0.85
N SER A 262 8.00 -2.55 -2.11
CA SER A 262 8.86 -2.20 -3.26
C SER A 262 9.22 -0.71 -3.28
N ALA A 263 8.29 0.16 -2.89
CA ALA A 263 8.56 1.59 -2.79
C ALA A 263 9.55 1.90 -1.65
N ALA A 264 9.44 1.22 -0.49
CA ALA A 264 10.40 1.37 0.61
C ALA A 264 11.81 0.93 0.21
N ILE A 265 11.95 -0.18 -0.50
CA ILE A 265 13.24 -0.66 -1.03
C ILE A 265 13.84 0.38 -1.99
N ASN A 266 13.06 0.86 -2.95
CA ASN A 266 13.52 1.84 -3.94
C ASN A 266 13.91 3.18 -3.30
N VAL A 267 13.11 3.68 -2.36
CA VAL A 267 13.44 4.92 -1.62
C VAL A 267 14.70 4.74 -0.79
N SER A 268 14.81 3.64 -0.03
CA SER A 268 16.02 3.36 0.77
C SER A 268 17.27 3.26 -0.12
N SER A 269 17.14 2.74 -1.33
CA SER A 269 18.22 2.60 -2.31
C SER A 269 18.76 3.92 -2.84
N LEU A 270 18.09 5.04 -2.55
CA LEU A 270 18.65 6.37 -2.86
C LEU A 270 19.88 6.70 -2.00
N TRP A 271 20.01 6.06 -0.83
CA TRP A 271 21.15 6.21 0.09
C TRP A 271 21.96 4.92 0.22
N VAL A 272 21.27 3.76 0.36
CA VAL A 272 21.87 2.47 0.67
C VAL A 272 22.44 1.83 -0.60
N ASN A 273 23.69 1.39 -0.55
CA ASN A 273 24.37 0.76 -1.71
C ASN A 273 23.88 -0.67 -1.97
N ASN A 274 24.17 -1.19 -3.18
CA ASN A 274 23.69 -2.50 -3.66
C ASN A 274 24.15 -3.71 -2.83
N ALA A 275 25.20 -3.57 -2.01
CA ALA A 275 25.71 -4.66 -1.17
C ALA A 275 25.13 -4.63 0.25
N SER A 276 24.44 -3.57 0.61
CA SER A 276 23.92 -3.35 1.96
C SER A 276 22.49 -3.81 2.09
N LEU A 277 22.22 -4.51 3.20
CA LEU A 277 20.89 -5.03 3.54
C LEU A 277 19.93 -3.87 3.87
N ILE A 278 18.71 -3.92 3.33
CA ILE A 278 17.59 -3.04 3.69
C ILE A 278 16.71 -3.71 4.74
N LEU A 279 16.30 -4.96 4.50
CA LEU A 279 15.53 -5.75 5.46
C LEU A 279 15.66 -7.25 5.19
N GLN A 280 15.27 -8.06 6.18
CA GLN A 280 15.05 -9.49 6.04
C GLN A 280 13.62 -9.84 6.40
N GLU A 281 13.03 -10.78 5.65
CA GLU A 281 11.77 -11.41 6.01
C GLU A 281 12.03 -12.75 6.69
N LYS A 282 11.36 -13.00 7.83
CA LYS A 282 11.47 -14.27 8.56
C LYS A 282 10.09 -14.84 8.85
N ARG A 283 10.03 -16.17 8.77
CA ARG A 283 8.90 -16.95 9.27
C ARG A 283 9.41 -17.78 10.46
N GLY A 284 8.99 -17.39 11.65
CA GLY A 284 9.65 -17.87 12.87
C GLY A 284 11.12 -17.45 12.87
N ASN A 285 12.03 -18.42 13.03
CA ASN A 285 13.49 -18.16 13.03
C ASN A 285 14.14 -18.32 11.63
N THR A 286 13.38 -18.70 10.62
CA THR A 286 13.90 -18.95 9.27
C THR A 286 13.80 -17.69 8.42
N VAL A 287 14.94 -17.24 7.87
CA VAL A 287 14.97 -16.20 6.84
C VAL A 287 14.37 -16.77 5.57
N ILE A 288 13.34 -16.12 5.03
CA ILE A 288 12.67 -16.52 3.80
C ILE A 288 13.05 -15.62 2.63
N ASP A 289 13.38 -14.35 2.93
CA ASP A 289 13.90 -13.43 1.93
C ASP A 289 14.82 -12.36 2.54
N SER A 290 15.65 -11.72 1.71
CA SER A 290 16.56 -10.64 2.09
C SER A 290 16.63 -9.63 0.96
N TYR A 291 16.35 -8.37 1.28
CA TYR A 291 16.31 -7.27 0.32
C TYR A 291 17.50 -6.34 0.53
N TYR A 292 18.20 -6.08 -0.55
CA TYR A 292 19.38 -5.23 -0.56
C TYR A 292 19.12 -3.94 -1.35
N GLY A 293 20.00 -2.95 -1.17
CA GLY A 293 19.96 -1.73 -1.96
C GLY A 293 19.97 -2.04 -3.46
N GLN A 294 19.26 -1.22 -4.22
CA GLN A 294 19.11 -1.35 -5.68
C GLN A 294 19.32 0.04 -6.30
N GLY A 295 20.35 0.22 -7.10
CA GLY A 295 20.54 1.49 -7.81
C GLY A 295 21.80 2.24 -7.42
N ASP A 296 21.84 3.51 -7.75
CA ASP A 296 23.06 4.32 -7.77
C ASP A 296 23.35 5.04 -6.44
N ASN A 297 22.58 4.79 -5.38
CA ASN A 297 22.69 5.45 -4.07
C ASN A 297 23.08 6.95 -4.17
N ILE A 298 22.35 7.68 -5.02
CA ILE A 298 22.71 9.03 -5.47
C ILE A 298 22.73 10.08 -4.35
N LEU A 299 22.14 9.78 -3.19
CA LEU A 299 22.09 10.62 -2.00
C LEU A 299 23.08 10.17 -0.91
N SER A 300 23.85 9.10 -1.13
CA SER A 300 24.87 8.69 -0.17
C SER A 300 25.88 9.81 0.06
N ASN A 301 26.47 9.87 1.25
CA ASN A 301 27.38 10.91 1.70
C ASN A 301 26.80 12.34 1.83
N ILE A 302 25.49 12.54 1.63
CA ILE A 302 24.84 13.80 1.98
C ILE A 302 24.27 13.64 3.40
N PRO A 303 24.71 14.45 4.38
CA PRO A 303 24.18 14.36 5.74
C PRO A 303 22.66 14.35 5.76
N THR A 304 22.05 13.30 6.30
CA THR A 304 20.61 13.10 6.26
C THR A 304 20.03 12.95 7.66
N VAL A 305 18.87 13.57 7.89
CA VAL A 305 18.04 13.38 9.08
C VAL A 305 16.72 12.78 8.65
N VAL A 306 16.28 11.72 9.33
CA VAL A 306 14.93 11.19 9.20
C VAL A 306 14.08 11.65 10.37
N LEU A 307 12.92 12.26 10.07
CA LEU A 307 11.92 12.63 11.08
C LEU A 307 10.86 11.55 11.19
N ILE A 308 10.62 11.07 12.42
CA ILE A 308 9.61 10.04 12.72
C ILE A 308 8.71 10.44 13.90
N ASN A 309 7.53 9.84 13.95
CA ASN A 309 6.63 9.92 15.10
C ASN A 309 5.80 8.64 15.26
N SER A 310 4.86 8.63 16.22
CA SER A 310 3.98 7.46 16.47
C SER A 310 3.07 7.08 15.29
N GLY A 311 2.92 7.94 14.29
CA GLY A 311 2.20 7.64 13.04
C GLY A 311 3.09 7.06 11.94
N THR A 312 4.43 7.02 12.15
CA THR A 312 5.37 6.38 11.22
C THR A 312 5.28 4.86 11.35
N ALA A 313 4.88 4.14 10.29
CA ALA A 313 4.62 2.70 10.35
C ALA A 313 5.09 1.93 9.10
N SER A 314 5.26 0.60 9.23
CA SER A 314 5.46 -0.33 8.11
C SER A 314 6.61 0.10 7.16
N SER A 315 6.33 0.36 5.87
CA SER A 315 7.31 0.78 4.85
C SER A 315 8.13 2.02 5.26
N ALA A 316 7.52 2.96 6.00
CA ALA A 316 8.23 4.11 6.57
C ALA A 316 9.23 3.69 7.66
N GLU A 317 8.89 2.66 8.46
CA GLU A 317 9.81 2.08 9.44
C GLU A 317 10.93 1.26 8.76
N ILE A 318 10.62 0.55 7.65
CA ILE A 318 11.63 -0.15 6.83
C ILE A 318 12.67 0.85 6.35
N THR A 319 12.23 1.95 5.70
CA THR A 319 13.12 3.00 5.21
C THR A 319 13.93 3.61 6.35
N THR A 320 13.29 3.99 7.46
CA THR A 320 13.98 4.54 8.64
C THR A 320 15.05 3.57 9.17
N GLY A 321 14.68 2.29 9.35
CA GLY A 321 15.59 1.26 9.86
C GLY A 321 16.75 0.98 8.91
N ALA A 322 16.48 0.94 7.60
CA ALA A 322 17.51 0.74 6.58
C ALA A 322 18.54 1.88 6.58
N LEU A 323 18.10 3.13 6.58
CA LEU A 323 18.99 4.28 6.57
C LEU A 323 19.78 4.40 7.88
N HIS A 324 19.12 4.20 9.03
CA HIS A 324 19.77 4.26 10.33
C HIS A 324 20.85 3.18 10.50
N ASP A 325 20.54 1.93 10.19
CA ASP A 325 21.43 0.81 10.44
C ASP A 325 22.58 0.71 9.44
N ASN A 326 22.44 1.32 8.26
CA ASN A 326 23.52 1.51 7.29
C ASN A 326 24.30 2.83 7.51
N HIS A 327 24.04 3.55 8.60
CA HIS A 327 24.70 4.82 8.96
C HIS A 327 24.53 5.95 7.92
N GLU A 328 23.46 5.89 7.15
CA GLU A 328 23.12 6.90 6.12
C GLU A 328 22.30 8.07 6.70
N ALA A 329 21.65 7.90 7.85
CA ALA A 329 20.84 8.94 8.46
C ALA A 329 20.84 8.92 9.99
N TYR A 330 20.63 10.10 10.57
CA TYR A 330 20.36 10.34 11.99
C TYR A 330 18.85 10.50 12.19
N VAL A 331 18.29 9.85 13.19
CA VAL A 331 16.83 9.79 13.39
C VAL A 331 16.40 10.72 14.52
N ILE A 332 15.47 11.64 14.22
CA ILE A 332 14.94 12.61 15.19
C ILE A 332 13.41 12.50 15.26
N GLY A 333 12.86 12.69 16.45
CA GLY A 333 11.41 12.72 16.63
C GLY A 333 10.93 11.93 17.85
N THR A 334 9.85 11.18 17.70
CA THR A 334 9.35 10.28 18.73
C THR A 334 9.28 8.85 18.18
N LYS A 335 9.20 7.88 19.10
CA LYS A 335 9.16 6.45 18.76
C LYS A 335 8.08 6.14 17.72
N SER A 336 8.42 5.32 16.71
CA SER A 336 7.50 4.91 15.64
C SER A 336 6.47 3.88 16.12
N PHE A 337 5.53 3.51 15.25
CA PHE A 337 4.36 2.67 15.56
C PHE A 337 4.73 1.23 15.94
N GLY A 338 5.61 0.58 15.18
CA GLY A 338 6.00 -0.81 15.41
C GLY A 338 5.15 -1.83 14.64
N LYS A 339 4.91 -1.62 13.34
CA LYS A 339 4.26 -2.59 12.45
C LYS A 339 5.31 -3.42 11.72
N GLY A 340 5.77 -4.52 12.33
CA GLY A 340 6.85 -5.37 11.83
C GLY A 340 6.39 -6.64 11.10
N VAL A 341 5.20 -6.63 10.48
CA VAL A 341 4.64 -7.79 9.78
C VAL A 341 4.56 -7.55 8.27
N VAL A 342 4.85 -8.62 7.52
CA VAL A 342 4.73 -8.66 6.06
C VAL A 342 3.33 -9.14 5.71
N GLN A 343 2.65 -8.41 4.84
CA GLN A 343 1.32 -8.76 4.35
C GLN A 343 1.37 -9.03 2.86
N GLU A 344 0.74 -10.13 2.45
CA GLU A 344 0.58 -10.51 1.06
C GLU A 344 -0.89 -10.44 0.67
N LEU A 345 -1.16 -10.06 -0.58
CA LEU A 345 -2.49 -9.93 -1.14
C LEU A 345 -2.77 -11.11 -2.07
N PHE A 346 -3.79 -11.88 -1.76
CA PHE A 346 -4.25 -13.01 -2.56
C PHE A 346 -5.56 -12.66 -3.25
N ASN A 347 -5.54 -12.63 -4.59
CA ASN A 347 -6.75 -12.41 -5.38
C ASN A 347 -7.63 -13.67 -5.35
N LEU A 348 -8.91 -13.48 -5.06
CA LEU A 348 -9.91 -14.55 -5.05
C LEU A 348 -10.79 -14.51 -6.30
N ASN A 349 -11.43 -15.63 -6.64
CA ASN A 349 -12.14 -15.83 -7.91
C ASN A 349 -13.27 -14.83 -8.20
N ASN A 350 -13.87 -14.23 -7.18
CA ASN A 350 -14.98 -13.27 -7.32
C ASN A 350 -14.54 -11.81 -7.37
N GLY A 351 -13.22 -11.56 -7.50
CA GLY A 351 -12.61 -10.21 -7.45
C GLY A 351 -12.46 -9.66 -6.03
N ALA A 352 -12.72 -10.47 -5.02
CA ALA A 352 -12.36 -10.21 -3.64
C ALA A 352 -10.85 -10.41 -3.44
N VAL A 353 -10.31 -9.89 -2.33
CA VAL A 353 -8.90 -10.01 -1.97
C VAL A 353 -8.79 -10.47 -0.52
N LEU A 354 -7.86 -11.38 -0.26
CA LEU A 354 -7.46 -11.74 1.09
C LEU A 354 -6.07 -11.17 1.36
N LYS A 355 -5.95 -10.28 2.33
CA LYS A 355 -4.69 -9.77 2.86
C LYS A 355 -4.28 -10.64 4.03
N VAL A 356 -3.11 -11.26 4.00
CA VAL A 356 -2.63 -12.20 5.01
C VAL A 356 -1.26 -11.80 5.53
N THR A 357 -1.08 -11.86 6.84
CA THR A 357 0.25 -11.78 7.44
C THR A 357 0.99 -13.10 7.18
N VAL A 358 2.06 -13.01 6.40
CA VAL A 358 2.84 -14.19 5.96
C VAL A 358 4.19 -14.32 6.64
N ALA A 359 4.75 -13.20 7.14
CA ALA A 359 6.09 -13.15 7.74
C ALA A 359 6.22 -11.94 8.69
N SER A 360 7.34 -11.87 9.39
CA SER A 360 7.82 -10.68 10.07
C SER A 360 9.08 -10.16 9.39
N TRP A 361 9.27 -8.84 9.37
CA TRP A 361 10.47 -8.27 8.83
C TRP A 361 11.39 -7.70 9.92
N TYR A 362 12.66 -7.74 9.62
CA TYR A 362 13.76 -7.42 10.54
C TYR A 362 14.65 -6.36 9.91
N ARG A 363 15.11 -5.44 10.73
CA ARG A 363 16.08 -4.41 10.35
C ARG A 363 17.42 -5.02 9.97
N PRO A 364 18.31 -4.29 9.26
CA PRO A 364 19.67 -4.75 8.95
C PRO A 364 20.47 -5.22 10.17
N ASN A 365 20.29 -4.58 11.32
CA ASN A 365 20.92 -4.97 12.58
C ASN A 365 20.31 -6.24 13.23
N GLY A 366 19.33 -6.87 12.58
CA GLY A 366 18.65 -8.08 13.06
C GLY A 366 17.53 -7.85 14.07
N GLN A 367 17.19 -6.61 14.41
CA GLN A 367 16.11 -6.31 15.35
C GLN A 367 14.75 -6.43 14.67
N ASP A 368 13.81 -7.09 15.37
CA ASP A 368 12.39 -7.09 15.08
C ASP A 368 11.77 -5.78 15.59
N ILE A 369 10.99 -5.12 14.76
CA ILE A 369 10.28 -3.88 15.15
C ILE A 369 8.83 -4.12 15.56
N ASN A 370 8.31 -5.34 15.35
CA ASN A 370 6.89 -5.62 15.60
C ASN A 370 6.55 -5.34 17.07
N LYS A 371 5.56 -4.47 17.28
CA LYS A 371 5.12 -3.94 18.59
C LYS A 371 6.22 -3.17 19.36
N LYS A 372 7.41 -3.00 18.76
CA LYS A 372 8.55 -2.33 19.40
C LYS A 372 8.80 -0.93 18.81
N GLY A 373 8.60 -0.77 17.50
CA GLY A 373 8.91 0.47 16.79
C GLY A 373 10.41 0.78 16.76
N ILE A 374 10.74 1.90 16.13
CA ILE A 374 12.09 2.46 16.05
C ILE A 374 12.19 3.61 17.05
N THR A 375 13.15 3.54 17.95
CA THR A 375 13.49 4.64 18.86
C THR A 375 14.40 5.60 18.11
N PRO A 376 14.13 6.93 18.07
CA PRO A 376 15.01 7.89 17.44
C PRO A 376 16.30 8.05 18.21
N ASP A 377 17.37 8.49 17.55
CA ASP A 377 18.65 8.86 18.19
C ASP A 377 18.48 10.08 19.07
N GLN A 378 17.65 11.03 18.65
CA GLN A 378 17.29 12.21 19.44
C GLN A 378 15.78 12.31 19.58
N THR A 379 15.29 12.12 20.81
CA THR A 379 13.87 12.31 21.11
C THR A 379 13.54 13.79 21.21
N VAL A 380 12.62 14.25 20.36
CA VAL A 380 12.08 15.61 20.35
C VAL A 380 10.56 15.53 20.29
N GLN A 381 9.89 16.12 21.26
CA GLN A 381 8.42 16.18 21.28
C GLN A 381 7.92 17.35 20.42
N LEU A 382 6.81 17.13 19.74
CA LEU A 382 6.04 18.19 19.08
C LEU A 382 4.68 18.25 19.78
N THR A 383 4.50 19.26 20.62
CA THR A 383 3.31 19.41 21.45
C THR A 383 2.18 20.11 20.70
N PRO A 384 0.90 19.94 21.13
CA PRO A 384 -0.20 20.71 20.56
C PRO A 384 -0.02 22.22 20.62
N SER A 385 0.68 22.72 21.66
CA SER A 385 1.03 24.15 21.79
C SER A 385 2.05 24.58 20.72
N ASP A 386 3.04 23.74 20.41
CA ASP A 386 4.02 24.00 19.35
C ASP A 386 3.33 24.08 17.99
N ILE A 387 2.45 23.11 17.69
CA ILE A 387 1.66 23.09 16.44
C ILE A 387 0.82 24.36 16.32
N LYS A 388 0.10 24.74 17.39
CA LYS A 388 -0.72 25.95 17.42
C LYS A 388 0.10 27.24 17.23
N ALA A 389 1.32 27.24 17.72
CA ALA A 389 2.25 28.36 17.55
C ALA A 389 2.96 28.36 16.17
N GLY A 390 2.75 27.35 15.33
CA GLY A 390 3.48 27.17 14.07
C GLY A 390 4.97 26.85 14.26
N ASN A 391 5.35 26.33 15.44
CA ASN A 391 6.73 26.03 15.81
C ASN A 391 7.00 24.52 15.68
N ASP A 392 7.56 24.08 14.57
CA ASP A 392 7.95 22.68 14.38
C ASP A 392 9.30 22.40 15.07
N THR A 393 9.24 22.01 16.34
CA THR A 393 10.40 21.72 17.19
C THR A 393 11.27 20.60 16.63
N GLN A 394 10.67 19.58 15.99
CA GLN A 394 11.37 18.46 15.39
C GLN A 394 12.10 18.87 14.10
N LEU A 395 11.45 19.64 13.24
CA LEU A 395 12.08 20.19 12.04
C LEU A 395 13.23 21.14 12.42
N ASN A 396 13.05 21.99 13.44
CA ASN A 396 14.10 22.88 13.94
C ASN A 396 15.30 22.09 14.48
N ALA A 397 15.07 20.99 15.21
CA ALA A 397 16.14 20.11 15.69
C ALA A 397 16.92 19.47 14.52
N ALA A 398 16.24 19.05 13.46
CA ALA A 398 16.87 18.51 12.27
C ALA A 398 17.74 19.55 11.54
N LEU A 399 17.24 20.78 11.39
CA LEU A 399 18.01 21.87 10.80
C LEU A 399 19.26 22.22 11.63
N ASN A 400 19.13 22.25 12.96
CA ASN A 400 20.27 22.51 13.86
C ASN A 400 21.32 21.38 13.79
N TYR A 401 20.88 20.11 13.72
CA TYR A 401 21.77 18.98 13.55
C TYR A 401 22.57 19.09 12.24
N LEU A 402 21.88 19.35 11.13
CA LEU A 402 22.54 19.48 9.81
C LEU A 402 23.46 20.69 9.73
N ALA A 403 23.17 21.78 10.46
CA ALA A 403 24.04 22.96 10.50
C ALA A 403 25.34 22.70 11.27
N SER A 404 25.42 21.63 12.08
CA SER A 404 26.63 21.25 12.84
C SER A 404 27.52 20.24 12.09
N LYS A 405 27.10 19.78 10.90
CA LYS A 405 27.86 18.84 10.06
C LYS A 405 28.55 19.54 8.89
#